data_a5188fc0628348b1440ad63e31acb91d
#
_entry.id   a5188fc0628348b1440ad63e31acb91d
#
_cell.length_a   1.000
_cell.length_b   1.000
_cell.length_c   1.000
_cell.angle_alpha   90.00
_cell.angle_beta   90.00
_cell.angle_gamma   90.00
#
_symmetry.space_group_name_H-M   'P 1'
#
loop_
_entity.id
_entity.type
_entity.pdbx_description
1 polymer ?
#
loop_
_entity_poly.entity_id
_entity_poly.type
_entity_poly.pdbx_seq_one_letter_code
_entity_poly.pdbx_strand_id
1 'polypeptide(L)'
;EDIKVVNAAGRELPMYCDKRLWLLPETARFEGAQVNHYALRSAQSFLVKRDRGLPNSKVTDLDLSYWAERNFNTVEDVSIARRQPEMQEKLAELMADPVLADLHHKATLAHRQKISDLMQQPETLKLFLQLIATETGVISPGMARRLNPLIAKSWEADRARKRAERKGGA
;
A
#
# COMPACT_ATOMS: atom_id res chain seq x y z
N GLU A 1 12.32 -31.05 8.84
CA GLU A 1 12.90 -30.42 7.63
C GLU A 1 13.45 -29.05 8.03
N ASP A 2 14.73 -28.80 7.72
CA ASP A 2 15.34 -27.50 8.00
C ASP A 2 14.84 -26.47 6.99
N ILE A 3 14.17 -25.43 7.50
CA ILE A 3 13.70 -24.33 6.67
C ILE A 3 14.90 -23.49 6.24
N LYS A 4 15.09 -23.33 4.94
CA LYS A 4 16.09 -22.44 4.35
C LYS A 4 15.44 -21.15 3.89
N VAL A 5 15.92 -20.02 4.38
CA VAL A 5 15.52 -18.69 3.92
C VAL A 5 16.61 -18.18 2.97
N VAL A 6 16.20 -17.76 1.77
CA VAL A 6 17.10 -17.22 0.75
C VAL A 6 16.61 -15.84 0.30
N ASN A 7 17.54 -14.97 -0.16
CA ASN A 7 17.16 -13.75 -0.86
C ASN A 7 16.82 -14.01 -2.33
N ALA A 8 16.42 -12.98 -3.08
CA ALA A 8 16.04 -13.10 -4.48
C ALA A 8 17.19 -13.49 -5.43
N ALA A 9 18.44 -13.46 -5.00
CA ALA A 9 19.61 -14.00 -5.73
C ALA A 9 19.95 -15.46 -5.34
N GLY A 10 19.12 -16.11 -4.50
CA GLY A 10 19.35 -17.49 -4.04
C GLY A 10 20.39 -17.63 -2.91
N ARG A 11 20.90 -16.51 -2.38
CA ARG A 11 21.86 -16.55 -1.26
C ARG A 11 21.14 -16.85 0.05
N GLU A 12 21.63 -17.85 0.79
CA GLU A 12 21.07 -18.21 2.10
C GLU A 12 21.22 -17.07 3.13
N LEU A 13 20.17 -16.88 3.90
CA LEU A 13 20.06 -15.87 4.95
C LEU A 13 19.62 -16.53 6.27
N PRO A 14 20.51 -17.28 6.95
CA PRO A 14 20.16 -18.06 8.16
C PRO A 14 19.58 -17.18 9.27
N MET A 15 19.98 -15.91 9.36
CA MET A 15 19.49 -14.95 10.35
C MET A 15 17.98 -14.67 10.28
N TYR A 16 17.32 -15.03 9.17
CA TYR A 16 15.88 -14.84 8.99
C TYR A 16 15.05 -16.07 9.35
N CYS A 17 15.65 -17.20 9.68
CA CYS A 17 14.95 -18.36 10.19
C CYS A 17 14.33 -18.10 11.57
N ASP A 18 14.86 -17.14 12.34
CA ASP A 18 14.43 -16.80 13.70
C ASP A 18 13.58 -15.52 13.75
N LYS A 19 12.45 -15.46 13.06
CA LYS A 19 11.42 -14.39 13.21
C LYS A 19 11.82 -12.96 12.79
N ARG A 20 12.85 -12.74 12.00
CA ARG A 20 13.10 -11.43 11.41
C ARG A 20 12.11 -11.16 10.27
N LEU A 21 11.43 -10.03 10.32
CA LEU A 21 10.43 -9.60 9.32
C LEU A 21 10.97 -8.55 8.33
N TRP A 22 12.16 -8.01 8.59
CA TRP A 22 12.71 -6.89 7.83
C TRP A 22 14.01 -7.28 7.16
N LEU A 23 14.06 -7.12 5.85
CA LEU A 23 15.27 -7.34 5.07
C LEU A 23 16.25 -6.17 5.31
N LEU A 24 17.50 -6.50 5.66
CA LEU A 24 18.55 -5.50 5.78
C LEU A 24 18.98 -5.05 4.37
N PRO A 25 19.28 -3.75 4.16
CA PRO A 25 19.70 -3.24 2.85
C PRO A 25 20.88 -4.01 2.24
N GLU A 26 21.81 -4.45 3.08
CA GLU A 26 23.00 -5.18 2.67
C GLU A 26 22.69 -6.58 2.12
N THR A 27 21.55 -7.15 2.52
CA THR A 27 21.09 -8.49 2.10
C THR A 27 20.03 -8.45 1.02
N ALA A 28 19.49 -7.27 0.73
CA ALA A 28 18.50 -7.09 -0.32
C ALA A 28 19.13 -7.36 -1.70
N ARG A 29 18.45 -8.17 -2.49
CA ARG A 29 18.78 -8.48 -3.89
C ARG A 29 17.49 -8.66 -4.66
N PHE A 30 17.49 -8.30 -5.94
CA PHE A 30 16.29 -8.30 -6.79
C PHE A 30 16.50 -9.05 -8.11
N GLU A 31 17.65 -9.71 -8.30
CA GLU A 31 18.06 -10.32 -9.58
C GLU A 31 17.14 -11.47 -10.01
N GLY A 32 16.69 -12.31 -9.06
CA GLY A 32 15.84 -13.46 -9.36
C GLY A 32 14.35 -13.24 -9.12
N ALA A 33 13.98 -12.32 -8.21
CA ALA A 33 12.60 -12.00 -7.88
C ALA A 33 12.45 -10.62 -7.28
N GLN A 34 11.35 -9.96 -7.60
CA GLN A 34 10.98 -8.66 -7.02
C GLN A 34 9.50 -8.66 -6.67
N VAL A 35 9.16 -8.15 -5.48
CA VAL A 35 7.78 -7.92 -5.06
C VAL A 35 7.53 -6.42 -4.99
N ASN A 36 6.62 -5.94 -5.83
CA ASN A 36 6.20 -4.55 -5.82
C ASN A 36 5.03 -4.37 -4.86
N HIS A 37 5.21 -3.58 -3.82
CA HIS A 37 4.18 -3.29 -2.82
C HIS A 37 3.49 -1.96 -3.09
N TYR A 38 2.34 -2.01 -3.73
CA TYR A 38 1.49 -0.84 -4.01
C TYR A 38 0.59 -0.51 -2.81
N ALA A 39 1.14 0.17 -1.81
CA ALA A 39 0.43 0.47 -0.56
C ALA A 39 -0.78 1.39 -0.77
N LEU A 40 -0.70 2.34 -1.70
CA LEU A 40 -1.70 3.39 -1.92
C LEU A 40 -2.56 3.14 -3.16
N ARG A 41 -1.97 2.78 -4.29
CA ARG A 41 -2.59 2.75 -5.61
C ARG A 41 -3.05 4.16 -6.04
N SER A 42 -4.24 4.31 -6.66
CA SER A 42 -4.81 5.62 -6.98
C SER A 42 -5.48 6.27 -5.76
N ALA A 43 -5.65 7.60 -5.79
CA ALA A 43 -6.38 8.34 -4.76
C ALA A 43 -7.80 7.80 -4.57
N GLN A 44 -8.51 7.46 -5.66
CA GLN A 44 -9.84 6.86 -5.60
C GLN A 44 -9.84 5.50 -4.90
N SER A 45 -8.89 4.62 -5.25
CA SER A 45 -8.77 3.31 -4.60
C SER A 45 -8.39 3.44 -3.12
N PHE A 46 -7.67 4.50 -2.75
CA PHE A 46 -7.36 4.81 -1.37
C PHE A 46 -8.60 5.15 -0.54
N LEU A 47 -9.57 5.87 -1.11
CA LEU A 47 -10.85 6.13 -0.44
C LEU A 47 -11.59 4.83 -0.09
N VAL A 48 -11.62 3.88 -1.02
CA VAL A 48 -12.23 2.55 -0.77
C VAL A 48 -11.45 1.77 0.28
N LYS A 49 -10.11 1.82 0.24
CA LYS A 49 -9.26 1.21 1.27
C LYS A 49 -9.53 1.81 2.65
N ARG A 50 -9.68 3.13 2.73
CA ARG A 50 -10.01 3.85 3.98
C ARG A 50 -11.36 3.40 4.55
N ASP A 51 -12.39 3.36 3.73
CA ASP A 51 -13.73 2.95 4.13
C ASP A 51 -13.78 1.50 4.65
N ARG A 52 -13.03 0.60 4.00
CA ARG A 52 -12.90 -0.79 4.45
C ARG A 52 -12.09 -0.92 5.74
N GLY A 53 -11.12 -0.04 5.98
CA GLY A 53 -10.14 -0.15 7.06
C GLY A 53 -9.01 -1.13 6.77
N LEU A 54 -8.14 -1.33 7.76
CA LEU A 54 -7.03 -2.28 7.72
C LEU A 54 -7.43 -3.58 8.43
N PRO A 55 -7.16 -4.77 7.85
CA PRO A 55 -7.60 -6.04 8.42
C PRO A 55 -7.01 -6.35 9.80
N ASN A 56 -5.81 -5.86 10.08
CA ASN A 56 -5.06 -6.16 11.31
C ASN A 56 -4.90 -4.97 12.25
N SER A 57 -5.61 -3.87 12.03
CA SER A 57 -5.49 -2.67 12.87
C SER A 57 -6.85 -2.03 13.09
N LYS A 58 -7.28 -1.99 14.33
CA LYS A 58 -8.52 -1.31 14.75
C LYS A 58 -8.37 0.21 14.90
N VAL A 59 -7.16 0.76 14.77
CA VAL A 59 -6.82 2.11 15.27
C VAL A 59 -6.05 2.97 14.27
N THR A 60 -5.70 2.48 13.10
CA THR A 60 -4.96 3.30 12.12
C THR A 60 -5.94 4.01 11.21
N ASP A 61 -6.12 5.31 11.44
CA ASP A 61 -6.83 6.15 10.49
C ASP A 61 -6.05 6.24 9.18
N LEU A 62 -6.70 5.81 8.11
CA LEU A 62 -6.17 5.97 6.75
C LEU A 62 -6.49 7.40 6.28
N ASP A 63 -5.70 8.33 6.75
CA ASP A 63 -5.81 9.77 6.50
C ASP A 63 -4.72 10.29 5.54
N LEU A 64 -4.63 11.61 5.43
CA LEU A 64 -3.62 12.28 4.63
C LEU A 64 -2.19 11.99 5.11
N SER A 65 -1.97 11.74 6.42
CA SER A 65 -0.64 11.43 6.95
C SER A 65 -0.18 10.04 6.47
N TYR A 66 -1.08 9.06 6.49
CA TYR A 66 -0.82 7.73 5.96
C TYR A 66 -0.47 7.77 4.45
N TRP A 67 -1.20 8.59 3.68
CA TRP A 67 -0.92 8.82 2.27
C TRP A 67 0.47 9.43 2.06
N ALA A 68 0.76 10.55 2.73
CA ALA A 68 2.00 11.29 2.59
C ALA A 68 3.24 10.45 2.96
N GLU A 69 3.14 9.62 4.01
CA GLU A 69 4.24 8.72 4.42
C GLU A 69 4.60 7.66 3.39
N ARG A 70 3.69 7.33 2.46
CA ARG A 70 3.85 6.21 1.52
C ARG A 70 3.84 6.63 0.06
N ASN A 71 3.64 7.92 -0.21
CA ASN A 71 3.54 8.47 -1.56
C ASN A 71 4.87 9.09 -2.01
N PHE A 72 5.96 8.35 -1.89
CA PHE A 72 7.28 8.78 -2.35
C PHE A 72 7.51 8.40 -3.80
N ASN A 73 6.86 9.10 -4.72
CA ASN A 73 6.95 8.86 -6.17
C ASN A 73 8.11 9.66 -6.79
N THR A 74 9.32 9.49 -6.25
CA THR A 74 10.52 10.22 -6.71
C THR A 74 11.35 9.47 -7.73
N VAL A 75 11.13 8.16 -7.88
CA VAL A 75 11.82 7.30 -8.86
C VAL A 75 10.77 6.51 -9.62
N GLU A 76 10.83 6.59 -10.95
CA GLU A 76 10.00 5.78 -11.83
C GLU A 76 10.64 4.39 -12.00
N ASP A 77 9.88 3.33 -11.72
CA ASP A 77 10.26 1.96 -11.99
C ASP A 77 9.26 1.31 -12.95
N VAL A 78 9.67 1.16 -14.19
CA VAL A 78 8.90 0.51 -15.27
C VAL A 78 9.30 -0.95 -15.49
N SER A 79 10.10 -1.54 -14.61
CA SER A 79 10.65 -2.89 -14.78
C SER A 79 9.57 -3.96 -14.96
N ILE A 80 8.39 -3.79 -14.35
CA ILE A 80 7.25 -4.69 -14.50
C ILE A 80 6.62 -4.64 -15.90
N ALA A 81 6.81 -3.54 -16.65
CA ALA A 81 6.20 -3.37 -17.98
C ALA A 81 6.66 -4.44 -18.97
N ARG A 82 7.87 -4.97 -18.82
CA ARG A 82 8.38 -6.11 -19.63
C ARG A 82 7.50 -7.38 -19.53
N ARG A 83 6.72 -7.52 -18.45
CA ARG A 83 5.81 -8.64 -18.23
C ARG A 83 4.39 -8.38 -18.76
N GLN A 84 4.14 -7.18 -19.28
CA GLN A 84 2.80 -6.78 -19.71
C GLN A 84 2.20 -7.70 -20.80
N PRO A 85 2.96 -8.15 -21.83
CA PRO A 85 2.41 -9.06 -22.82
C PRO A 85 1.94 -10.40 -22.21
N GLU A 86 2.76 -11.02 -21.37
CA GLU A 86 2.43 -12.28 -20.68
C GLU A 86 1.20 -12.08 -19.76
N MET A 87 1.12 -10.97 -19.07
CA MET A 87 -0.02 -10.64 -18.19
C MET A 87 -1.31 -10.45 -18.99
N GLN A 88 -1.24 -9.79 -20.17
CA GLN A 88 -2.40 -9.59 -21.04
C GLN A 88 -2.91 -10.91 -21.61
N GLU A 89 -2.00 -11.78 -22.06
CA GLU A 89 -2.35 -13.11 -22.54
C GLU A 89 -3.06 -13.91 -21.45
N LYS A 90 -2.49 -13.95 -20.24
CA LYS A 90 -3.11 -14.67 -19.11
C LYS A 90 -4.44 -14.07 -18.67
N LEU A 91 -4.59 -12.75 -18.73
CA LEU A 91 -5.86 -12.11 -18.47
C LEU A 91 -6.92 -12.48 -19.52
N ALA A 92 -6.55 -12.50 -20.80
CA ALA A 92 -7.43 -12.92 -21.88
C ALA A 92 -7.90 -14.37 -21.70
N GLU A 93 -7.00 -15.28 -21.33
CA GLU A 93 -7.34 -16.67 -21.00
C GLU A 93 -8.36 -16.76 -19.86
N LEU A 94 -8.13 -16.04 -18.75
CA LEU A 94 -9.07 -16.00 -17.62
C LEU A 94 -10.42 -15.39 -17.99
N MET A 95 -10.44 -14.36 -18.84
CA MET A 95 -11.68 -13.70 -19.30
C MET A 95 -12.43 -14.50 -20.37
N ALA A 96 -11.83 -15.54 -20.93
CA ALA A 96 -12.54 -16.48 -21.80
C ALA A 96 -13.55 -17.36 -21.03
N ASP A 97 -13.38 -17.52 -19.71
CA ASP A 97 -14.40 -18.13 -18.85
C ASP A 97 -15.53 -17.12 -18.58
N PRO A 98 -16.78 -17.40 -19.02
CA PRO A 98 -17.88 -16.46 -18.89
C PRO A 98 -18.26 -16.16 -17.41
N VAL A 99 -18.02 -17.10 -16.50
CA VAL A 99 -18.29 -16.91 -15.07
C VAL A 99 -17.27 -15.95 -14.46
N LEU A 100 -15.98 -16.14 -14.75
CA LEU A 100 -14.92 -15.26 -14.29
C LEU A 100 -15.07 -13.85 -14.89
N ALA A 101 -15.39 -13.74 -16.17
CA ALA A 101 -15.63 -12.47 -16.84
C ALA A 101 -16.79 -11.69 -16.20
N ASP A 102 -17.92 -12.35 -15.93
CA ASP A 102 -19.08 -11.73 -15.26
C ASP A 102 -18.74 -11.28 -13.84
N LEU A 103 -18.09 -12.13 -13.06
CA LEU A 103 -17.66 -11.81 -11.70
C LEU A 103 -16.68 -10.62 -11.68
N HIS A 104 -15.71 -10.59 -12.60
CA HIS A 104 -14.77 -9.50 -12.75
C HIS A 104 -15.47 -8.19 -13.11
N HIS A 105 -16.42 -8.24 -14.06
CA HIS A 105 -17.23 -7.08 -14.46
C HIS A 105 -18.03 -6.53 -13.27
N LYS A 106 -18.76 -7.39 -12.55
CA LYS A 106 -19.54 -7.04 -11.37
C LYS A 106 -18.65 -6.42 -10.27
N ALA A 107 -17.49 -7.00 -10.00
CA ALA A 107 -16.54 -6.48 -9.02
C ALA A 107 -16.03 -5.09 -9.41
N THR A 108 -15.74 -4.88 -10.70
CA THR A 108 -15.29 -3.58 -11.21
C THR A 108 -16.38 -2.52 -11.10
N LEU A 109 -17.61 -2.86 -11.44
CA LEU A 109 -18.76 -1.96 -11.30
C LEU A 109 -19.00 -1.60 -9.83
N ALA A 110 -19.03 -2.59 -8.94
CA ALA A 110 -19.18 -2.37 -7.51
C ALA A 110 -18.10 -1.45 -6.92
N HIS A 111 -16.85 -1.65 -7.35
CA HIS A 111 -15.76 -0.78 -6.92
C HIS A 111 -15.94 0.67 -7.40
N ARG A 112 -16.34 0.88 -8.67
CA ARG A 112 -16.60 2.22 -9.22
C ARG A 112 -17.80 2.89 -8.53
N GLN A 113 -18.87 2.13 -8.28
CA GLN A 113 -20.04 2.63 -7.54
C GLN A 113 -19.64 3.07 -6.13
N LYS A 114 -18.88 2.23 -5.43
CA LYS A 114 -18.37 2.56 -4.08
C LYS A 114 -17.57 3.86 -4.07
N ILE A 115 -16.71 4.09 -5.06
CA ILE A 115 -15.97 5.36 -5.20
C ILE A 115 -16.97 6.52 -5.38
N SER A 116 -17.95 6.37 -6.27
CA SER A 116 -18.97 7.40 -6.53
C SER A 116 -19.73 7.77 -5.25
N ASP A 117 -20.17 6.77 -4.50
CA ASP A 117 -20.92 6.97 -3.24
C ASP A 117 -20.06 7.68 -2.18
N LEU A 118 -18.80 7.29 -2.04
CA LEU A 118 -17.86 7.91 -1.12
C LEU A 118 -17.57 9.36 -1.48
N MET A 119 -17.50 9.68 -2.77
CA MET A 119 -17.28 11.05 -3.26
C MET A 119 -18.46 12.00 -3.01
N GLN A 120 -19.65 11.49 -2.72
CA GLN A 120 -20.81 12.30 -2.31
C GLN A 120 -20.68 12.83 -0.87
N GLN A 121 -19.78 12.27 -0.08
CA GLN A 121 -19.57 12.68 1.30
C GLN A 121 -18.59 13.87 1.35
N PRO A 122 -18.95 15.02 1.93
CA PRO A 122 -18.10 16.22 1.92
C PRO A 122 -16.70 16.01 2.50
N GLU A 123 -16.58 15.27 3.61
CA GLU A 123 -15.28 14.99 4.23
C GLU A 123 -14.41 14.05 3.38
N THR A 124 -15.02 13.10 2.68
CA THR A 124 -14.30 12.23 1.75
C THR A 124 -13.85 12.98 0.51
N LEU A 125 -14.70 13.86 -0.05
CA LEU A 125 -14.32 14.72 -1.16
C LEU A 125 -13.18 15.67 -0.78
N LYS A 126 -13.24 16.26 0.41
CA LYS A 126 -12.15 17.11 0.93
C LYS A 126 -10.84 16.34 1.05
N LEU A 127 -10.87 15.13 1.60
CA LEU A 127 -9.69 14.27 1.64
C LEU A 127 -9.18 13.97 0.23
N PHE A 128 -10.07 13.57 -0.70
CA PHE A 128 -9.69 13.31 -2.08
C PHE A 128 -8.92 14.47 -2.72
N LEU A 129 -9.43 15.71 -2.57
CA LEU A 129 -8.74 16.90 -3.08
C LEU A 129 -7.35 17.10 -2.45
N GLN A 130 -7.20 16.75 -1.17
CA GLN A 130 -5.89 16.78 -0.50
C GLN A 130 -4.96 15.71 -1.04
N LEU A 131 -5.46 14.49 -1.31
CA LEU A 131 -4.67 13.39 -1.88
C LEU A 131 -4.13 13.76 -3.26
N ILE A 132 -4.98 14.26 -4.17
CA ILE A 132 -4.53 14.65 -5.52
C ILE A 132 -3.58 15.85 -5.49
N ALA A 133 -3.74 16.78 -4.55
CA ALA A 133 -2.80 17.89 -4.38
C ALA A 133 -1.40 17.44 -3.89
N THR A 134 -1.27 16.20 -3.39
CA THR A 134 -0.02 15.61 -2.91
C THR A 134 0.47 14.44 -3.78
N GLU A 135 -0.15 14.21 -4.95
CA GLU A 135 0.10 13.05 -5.80
C GLU A 135 1.49 13.07 -6.47
N THR A 136 2.05 14.25 -6.68
CA THR A 136 3.29 14.43 -7.45
C THR A 136 4.57 14.06 -6.70
N GLY A 137 4.51 13.61 -5.46
CA GLY A 137 5.69 13.28 -4.65
C GLY A 137 6.56 14.47 -4.23
N VAL A 138 6.43 15.61 -4.93
CA VAL A 138 7.09 16.87 -4.56
C VAL A 138 6.09 17.72 -3.80
N ILE A 139 6.12 17.60 -2.48
CA ILE A 139 5.26 18.37 -1.61
C ILE A 139 5.76 19.82 -1.58
N SER A 140 4.90 20.79 -1.92
CA SER A 140 5.27 22.20 -1.80
C SER A 140 5.65 22.57 -0.36
N PRO A 141 6.55 23.53 -0.13
CA PRO A 141 6.93 23.95 1.23
C PRO A 141 5.74 24.37 2.10
N GLY A 142 4.69 24.91 1.50
CA GLY A 142 3.45 25.26 2.19
C GLY A 142 2.66 24.03 2.66
N MET A 143 2.59 22.99 1.80
CA MET A 143 1.96 21.73 2.15
C MET A 143 2.78 20.95 3.19
N ALA A 144 4.12 20.92 3.05
CA ALA A 144 5.01 20.29 4.02
C ALA A 144 4.85 20.87 5.41
N ARG A 145 4.75 22.20 5.54
CA ARG A 145 4.48 22.87 6.84
C ARG A 145 3.15 22.45 7.48
N ARG A 146 2.15 22.11 6.69
CA ARG A 146 0.85 21.63 7.20
C ARG A 146 0.87 20.13 7.54
N LEU A 147 1.59 19.34 6.75
CA LEU A 147 1.65 17.89 6.91
C LEU A 147 2.59 17.43 8.03
N ASN A 148 3.76 18.06 8.17
CA ASN A 148 4.75 17.65 9.16
C ASN A 148 4.21 17.57 10.60
N PRO A 149 3.42 18.54 11.11
CA PRO A 149 2.82 18.40 12.44
C PRO A 149 1.82 17.26 12.56
N LEU A 150 1.05 16.97 11.48
CA LEU A 150 0.08 15.88 11.47
C LEU A 150 0.79 14.51 11.47
N ILE A 151 1.85 14.38 10.69
CA ILE A 151 2.70 13.18 10.64
C ILE A 151 3.37 12.95 11.99
N ALA A 152 3.96 13.98 12.58
CA ALA A 152 4.59 13.89 13.90
C ALA A 152 3.59 13.44 14.98
N LYS A 153 2.39 14.01 14.99
CA LYS A 153 1.31 13.64 15.92
C LYS A 153 0.87 12.18 15.73
N SER A 154 0.75 11.73 14.49
CA SER A 154 0.43 10.32 14.17
C SER A 154 1.49 9.37 14.70
N TRP A 155 2.78 9.69 14.51
CA TRP A 155 3.88 8.86 15.03
C TRP A 155 3.95 8.83 16.56
N GLU A 156 3.66 9.95 17.22
CA GLU A 156 3.58 10.01 18.69
C GLU A 156 2.45 9.12 19.23
N ALA A 157 1.27 9.20 18.61
CA ALA A 157 0.13 8.36 18.97
C ALA A 157 0.44 6.87 18.79
N ASP A 158 1.09 6.49 17.69
CA ASP A 158 1.48 5.10 17.41
C ASP A 158 2.53 4.58 18.40
N ARG A 159 3.52 5.42 18.78
CA ARG A 159 4.50 5.09 19.82
C ARG A 159 3.86 4.93 21.19
N ALA A 160 2.91 5.81 21.54
CA ALA A 160 2.18 5.73 22.81
C ALA A 160 1.37 4.43 22.89
N ARG A 161 0.66 4.07 21.81
CA ARG A 161 -0.08 2.82 21.71
C ARG A 161 0.84 1.61 21.89
N LYS A 162 1.93 1.52 21.13
CA LYS A 162 2.90 0.41 21.24
C LYS A 162 3.51 0.27 22.64
N ARG A 163 3.69 1.40 23.35
CA ARG A 163 4.15 1.38 24.76
C ARG A 163 3.07 0.83 25.70
N ALA A 164 1.80 1.19 25.47
CA ALA A 164 0.68 0.70 26.28
C ALA A 164 0.48 -0.82 26.09
N GLU A 165 0.53 -1.30 24.84
CA GLU A 165 0.42 -2.73 24.50
C GLU A 165 1.52 -3.56 25.18
N ARG A 166 2.77 -3.03 25.24
CA ARG A 166 3.90 -3.71 25.93
C ARG A 166 3.77 -3.74 27.44
N LYS A 167 3.05 -2.78 28.03
CA LYS A 167 2.83 -2.74 29.49
C LYS A 167 1.61 -3.55 29.94
N GLY A 168 0.63 -3.75 29.07
CA GLY A 168 -0.58 -4.52 29.38
C GLY A 168 -0.48 -6.02 29.05
N GLY A 169 0.62 -6.49 28.49
CA GLY A 169 0.90 -7.88 28.16
C GLY A 169 1.96 -8.56 29.05
N ALA A 170 2.25 -7.98 30.21
CA ALA A 170 3.16 -8.53 31.22
C ALA A 170 2.38 -9.08 32.42
#